data_118840ac4d7df7d914656d7f72c43b16
#
_entry.id   118840ac4d7df7d914656d7f72c43b16
#
_cell.length_a   1.000
_cell.length_b   1.000
_cell.length_c   1.000
_cell.angle_alpha   90.00
_cell.angle_beta   90.00
_cell.angle_gamma   90.00
#
_symmetry.space_group_name_H-M   'P 1'
#
loop_
_entity.id
_entity.type
_entity.pdbx_description
1 polymer ?
#
loop_
_entity_poly.entity_id
_entity_poly.type
_entity_poly.pdbx_seq_one_letter_code
_entity_poly.pdbx_strand_id
1 'polypeptide(L)'
;MIFIGEFFHLTNQEEIEERDRRHGDFNLIIDASDSQSAVNKFRQRIVEFRQKSEFFEGDCKIFFVRLLEFENFPQFRALMLNYKSTAGDPLVPFIGCTIPSDQTDACRIYNWKDNAPEIDGHNENLFIEFKGDIKQID
;
A
#
# COMPACT_ATOMS: atom_id res chain seq x y z
N MET A 1 10.20 9.57 -15.89
CA MET A 1 9.75 8.21 -15.60
C MET A 1 9.11 8.18 -14.24
N ILE A 2 8.10 7.37 -14.07
CA ILE A 2 7.35 7.24 -12.82
C ILE A 2 7.90 6.06 -12.05
N PHE A 3 8.20 6.27 -10.78
CA PHE A 3 8.69 5.22 -9.89
C PHE A 3 7.79 5.11 -8.67
N ILE A 4 7.45 3.88 -8.30
CA ILE A 4 6.76 3.59 -7.05
C ILE A 4 7.66 2.70 -6.23
N GLY A 5 7.98 3.14 -5.02
CA GLY A 5 8.76 2.36 -4.06
C GLY A 5 7.82 1.73 -3.04
N GLU A 6 7.99 0.45 -2.80
CA GLU A 6 7.26 -0.28 -1.77
C GLU A 6 8.21 -0.56 -0.62
N PHE A 7 7.78 -0.22 0.60
CA PHE A 7 8.60 -0.27 1.80
C PHE A 7 7.87 -0.98 2.91
N PHE A 8 8.66 -1.53 3.82
CA PHE A 8 8.18 -2.16 5.03
C PHE A 8 8.95 -1.58 6.22
N HIS A 9 8.26 -1.33 7.34
CA HIS A 9 8.93 -0.83 8.55
C HIS A 9 8.68 -1.75 9.74
N LEU A 10 9.70 -1.80 10.61
CA LEU A 10 9.63 -2.38 11.93
C LEU A 10 9.99 -1.30 12.92
N THR A 11 9.12 -1.03 13.86
CA THR A 11 9.30 0.09 14.79
C THR A 11 9.14 -0.39 16.21
N ASN A 12 10.09 0.02 17.07
CA ASN A 12 10.08 -0.27 18.50
C ASN A 12 9.99 -1.76 18.82
N GLN A 13 10.71 -2.59 18.09
CA GLN A 13 10.65 -4.06 18.27
C GLN A 13 11.27 -4.52 19.57
N GLU A 14 12.06 -3.66 20.25
CA GLU A 14 12.64 -3.95 21.55
C GLU A 14 11.71 -3.63 22.72
N GLU A 15 10.57 -2.98 22.46
CA GLU A 15 9.63 -2.65 23.50
C GLU A 15 8.93 -3.89 24.06
N ILE A 16 8.70 -3.89 25.38
CA ILE A 16 8.11 -5.03 26.08
C ILE A 16 6.63 -5.17 25.74
N GLU A 17 5.91 -4.05 25.71
CA GLU A 17 4.48 -4.05 25.43
C GLU A 17 4.24 -4.24 23.94
N GLU A 18 3.43 -5.22 23.59
CA GLU A 18 3.10 -5.51 22.19
C GLU A 18 2.53 -4.30 21.47
N ARG A 19 1.68 -3.53 22.13
CA ARG A 19 1.05 -2.33 21.55
C ARG A 19 2.05 -1.24 21.17
N ASP A 20 3.25 -1.27 21.74
CA ASP A 20 4.30 -0.30 21.48
C ASP A 20 5.20 -0.73 20.32
N ARG A 21 5.09 -1.98 19.90
CA ARG A 21 5.78 -2.51 18.72
C ARG A 21 4.89 -2.35 17.51
N ARG A 22 5.44 -1.83 16.44
CA ARG A 22 4.66 -1.59 15.21
C ARG A 22 5.39 -2.11 13.99
N HIS A 23 4.62 -2.51 13.01
CA HIS A 23 5.13 -2.85 11.68
C HIS A 23 4.08 -2.47 10.65
N GLY A 24 4.53 -2.26 9.44
CA GLY A 24 3.58 -1.93 8.38
C GLY A 24 4.26 -1.66 7.06
N ASP A 25 3.43 -1.41 6.07
CA ASP A 25 3.85 -1.14 4.71
C ASP A 25 3.48 0.28 4.32
N PHE A 26 4.27 0.85 3.43
CA PHE A 26 3.92 2.12 2.82
C PHE A 26 4.55 2.22 1.43
N ASN A 27 3.98 3.08 0.62
CA ASN A 27 4.43 3.28 -0.75
C ASN A 27 4.69 4.75 -1.01
N LEU A 28 5.72 5.03 -1.79
CA LEU A 28 6.05 6.38 -2.24
C LEU A 28 6.09 6.40 -3.76
N ILE A 29 5.71 7.51 -4.34
CA ILE A 29 5.71 7.72 -5.79
C ILE A 29 6.48 8.98 -6.12
N ILE A 30 7.26 8.94 -7.19
CA ILE A 30 8.00 10.09 -7.67
C ILE A 30 8.21 10.01 -9.19
N ASP A 31 8.27 11.16 -9.85
CA ASP A 31 8.78 11.26 -11.20
C ASP A 31 10.28 11.59 -11.11
N ALA A 32 11.11 10.78 -11.72
CA ALA A 32 12.56 10.96 -11.66
C ALA A 32 13.20 10.51 -12.98
N SER A 33 14.43 10.93 -13.19
CA SER A 33 15.16 10.61 -14.42
C SER A 33 15.64 9.17 -14.48
N ASP A 34 15.96 8.59 -13.31
CA ASP A 34 16.45 7.22 -13.21
C ASP A 34 16.13 6.63 -11.83
N SER A 35 16.37 5.35 -11.68
CA SER A 35 16.07 4.64 -10.44
C SER A 35 16.88 5.14 -9.26
N GLN A 36 18.14 5.48 -9.46
CA GLN A 36 18.99 5.97 -8.37
C GLN A 36 18.48 7.31 -7.83
N SER A 37 18.07 8.20 -8.72
CA SER A 37 17.48 9.48 -8.33
C SER A 37 16.17 9.26 -7.57
N ALA A 38 15.33 8.33 -8.03
CA ALA A 38 14.10 7.99 -7.34
C ALA A 38 14.37 7.49 -5.92
N VAL A 39 15.30 6.55 -5.77
CA VAL A 39 15.66 5.99 -4.46
C VAL A 39 16.15 7.08 -3.52
N ASN A 40 16.98 7.99 -4.01
CA ASN A 40 17.48 9.09 -3.20
C ASN A 40 16.34 10.02 -2.74
N LYS A 41 15.38 10.31 -3.61
CA LYS A 41 14.22 11.13 -3.27
C LYS A 41 13.31 10.42 -2.26
N PHE A 42 13.14 9.11 -2.38
CA PHE A 42 12.40 8.34 -1.39
C PHE A 42 13.07 8.43 -0.02
N ARG A 43 14.39 8.25 0.04
CA ARG A 43 15.13 8.35 1.29
C ARG A 43 14.96 9.72 1.93
N GLN A 44 15.08 10.77 1.16
CA GLN A 44 14.90 12.14 1.64
C GLN A 44 13.49 12.34 2.22
N ARG A 45 12.48 11.82 1.53
CA ARG A 45 11.09 11.96 1.98
C ARG A 45 10.83 11.21 3.27
N ILE A 46 11.36 10.01 3.40
CA ILE A 46 11.22 9.22 4.63
C ILE A 46 11.84 9.96 5.82
N VAL A 47 13.04 10.50 5.64
CA VAL A 47 13.69 11.30 6.69
C VAL A 47 12.85 12.51 7.05
N GLU A 48 12.28 13.18 6.05
CA GLU A 48 11.42 14.34 6.28
C GLU A 48 10.16 13.98 7.06
N PHE A 49 9.50 12.86 6.73
CA PHE A 49 8.35 12.39 7.50
C PHE A 49 8.71 12.13 8.96
N ARG A 50 9.85 11.47 9.19
CA ARG A 50 10.29 11.22 10.56
C ARG A 50 10.54 12.51 11.34
N GLN A 51 11.11 13.52 10.70
CA GLN A 51 11.43 14.79 11.35
C GLN A 51 10.22 15.67 11.60
N LYS A 52 9.22 15.64 10.70
CA LYS A 52 8.11 16.59 10.70
C LYS A 52 6.77 15.98 11.09
N SER A 53 6.72 14.68 11.32
CA SER A 53 5.48 13.99 11.68
C SER A 53 5.75 12.94 12.74
N GLU A 54 4.69 12.24 13.14
CA GLU A 54 4.80 11.13 14.08
C GLU A 54 5.15 9.81 13.41
N PHE A 55 5.32 9.80 12.08
CA PHE A 55 5.70 8.59 11.38
C PHE A 55 7.13 8.18 11.72
N PHE A 56 7.30 6.88 11.94
CA PHE A 56 8.61 6.28 12.17
C PHE A 56 9.28 6.73 13.47
N GLU A 57 8.50 7.09 14.48
CA GLU A 57 9.03 7.46 15.79
C GLU A 57 9.68 6.26 16.49
N GLY A 58 10.74 6.56 17.23
CA GLY A 58 11.44 5.55 18.01
C GLY A 58 12.51 4.83 17.20
N ASP A 59 12.78 3.59 17.58
CA ASP A 59 13.75 2.76 16.88
C ASP A 59 13.06 2.13 15.68
N CYS A 60 13.37 2.63 14.51
CA CYS A 60 12.67 2.24 13.29
C CYS A 60 13.63 1.73 12.24
N LYS A 61 13.34 0.57 11.68
CA LYS A 61 14.05 0.00 10.52
C LYS A 61 13.11 0.02 9.34
N ILE A 62 13.61 0.50 8.22
CA ILE A 62 12.84 0.57 6.97
C ILE A 62 13.54 -0.25 5.93
N PHE A 63 12.78 -1.14 5.31
CA PHE A 63 13.27 -2.05 4.27
C PHE A 63 12.65 -1.65 2.95
N PHE A 64 13.48 -1.60 1.92
CA PHE A 64 13.03 -1.38 0.55
C PHE A 64 12.65 -2.73 -0.04
N VAL A 65 11.37 -2.92 -0.33
CA VAL A 65 10.86 -4.21 -0.78
C VAL A 65 10.90 -4.33 -2.28
N ARG A 66 10.40 -3.32 -2.99
CA ARG A 66 10.26 -3.40 -4.44
C ARG A 66 10.20 -2.01 -5.06
N LEU A 67 10.77 -1.89 -6.26
CA LEU A 67 10.69 -0.69 -7.08
C LEU A 67 9.93 -1.02 -8.36
N LEU A 68 8.89 -0.25 -8.63
CA LEU A 68 8.15 -0.31 -9.88
C LEU A 68 8.51 0.89 -10.73
N GLU A 69 8.72 0.66 -12.02
CA GLU A 69 9.09 1.70 -12.96
C GLU A 69 8.19 1.63 -14.18
N PHE A 70 7.68 2.77 -14.63
CA PHE A 70 6.95 2.86 -15.89
C PHE A 70 7.14 4.23 -16.52
N GLU A 71 7.05 4.25 -17.86
CA GLU A 71 7.42 5.44 -18.62
C GLU A 71 6.42 6.59 -18.45
N ASN A 72 5.13 6.27 -18.48
CA ASN A 72 4.07 7.26 -18.44
C ASN A 72 2.91 6.78 -17.58
N PHE A 73 2.13 7.71 -17.06
CA PHE A 73 0.89 7.35 -16.41
C PHE A 73 -0.05 6.64 -17.39
N PRO A 74 -0.67 5.54 -16.98
CA PRO A 74 -1.64 4.85 -17.81
C PRO A 74 -2.89 5.70 -18.01
N GLN A 75 -3.27 5.91 -19.27
CA GLN A 75 -4.44 6.73 -19.61
C GLN A 75 -5.57 5.93 -20.23
N PHE A 76 -5.25 4.84 -20.91
CA PHE A 76 -6.24 4.08 -21.67
C PHE A 76 -6.65 2.78 -21.00
N ARG A 77 -5.74 2.20 -20.25
CA ARG A 77 -5.96 0.93 -19.58
C ARG A 77 -5.32 0.96 -18.21
N ALA A 78 -6.07 0.58 -17.19
CA ALA A 78 -5.53 0.51 -15.85
C ALA A 78 -4.42 -0.54 -15.75
N LEU A 79 -3.38 -0.22 -14.99
CA LEU A 79 -2.30 -1.16 -14.70
C LEU A 79 -2.51 -1.75 -13.31
N MET A 80 -2.33 -3.05 -13.22
CA MET A 80 -2.32 -3.72 -11.93
C MET A 80 -0.93 -3.58 -11.32
N LEU A 81 -0.82 -2.81 -10.24
CA LEU A 81 0.46 -2.56 -9.59
C LEU A 81 0.83 -3.64 -8.60
N ASN A 82 -0.15 -4.31 -8.08
CA ASN A 82 0.07 -5.36 -7.09
C ASN A 82 -1.04 -6.38 -7.16
N TYR A 83 -0.68 -7.64 -6.99
CA TYR A 83 -1.64 -8.74 -6.91
C TYR A 83 -1.14 -9.75 -5.89
N LYS A 84 -2.00 -10.11 -4.98
CA LYS A 84 -1.70 -11.15 -4.00
C LYS A 84 -2.93 -12.05 -3.84
N SER A 85 -2.72 -13.33 -3.95
CA SER A 85 -3.76 -14.32 -3.75
C SER A 85 -3.24 -15.39 -2.80
N THR A 86 -4.04 -15.71 -1.81
CA THR A 86 -3.64 -16.66 -0.77
C THR A 86 -4.68 -17.75 -0.69
N ALA A 87 -4.23 -18.99 -0.60
CA ALA A 87 -5.13 -20.13 -0.46
C ALA A 87 -5.81 -20.14 0.91
N GLY A 88 -7.02 -20.64 0.95
CA GLY A 88 -7.80 -20.77 2.19
C GLY A 88 -8.77 -19.64 2.40
N ASP A 89 -9.45 -19.70 3.54
CA ASP A 89 -10.45 -18.70 3.89
C ASP A 89 -9.80 -17.46 4.48
N PRO A 90 -10.40 -16.26 4.28
CA PRO A 90 -9.86 -15.06 4.87
C PRO A 90 -9.94 -15.12 6.39
N LEU A 91 -8.83 -14.74 7.03
CA LEU A 91 -8.73 -14.74 8.49
C LEU A 91 -9.33 -13.50 9.14
N VAL A 92 -9.57 -12.48 8.34
CA VAL A 92 -10.15 -11.21 8.80
C VAL A 92 -11.34 -10.84 7.95
N PRO A 93 -12.36 -10.22 8.55
CA PRO A 93 -13.58 -9.88 7.83
C PRO A 93 -13.39 -8.84 6.73
N PHE A 94 -12.36 -8.04 6.79
CA PHE A 94 -12.04 -7.09 5.74
C PHE A 94 -10.56 -6.76 5.78
N ILE A 95 -10.08 -6.25 4.65
CA ILE A 95 -8.73 -5.74 4.57
C ILE A 95 -8.79 -4.27 4.97
N GLY A 96 -8.12 -3.92 6.06
CA GLY A 96 -8.06 -2.55 6.48
C GLY A 96 -7.31 -1.69 5.47
N CYS A 97 -7.88 -0.56 5.13
CA CYS A 97 -7.21 0.45 4.35
C CYS A 97 -6.65 1.51 5.28
N THR A 98 -5.41 1.89 5.05
CA THR A 98 -4.88 3.06 5.72
C THR A 98 -5.40 4.28 5.00
N ILE A 99 -6.20 5.07 5.71
CA ILE A 99 -6.71 6.32 5.17
C ILE A 99 -5.63 7.38 5.35
N PRO A 100 -5.26 8.12 4.30
CA PRO A 100 -4.35 9.26 4.47
C PRO A 100 -4.88 10.22 5.52
N SER A 101 -3.97 10.74 6.31
CA SER A 101 -4.27 11.70 7.36
C SER A 101 -3.59 13.02 7.05
N ASP A 102 -3.70 13.99 7.95
CA ASP A 102 -3.00 15.26 7.83
C ASP A 102 -1.47 15.09 7.83
N GLN A 103 -0.99 13.94 8.26
CA GLN A 103 0.44 13.64 8.30
C GLN A 103 0.97 13.03 7.01
N THR A 104 0.08 12.68 6.08
CA THR A 104 0.46 12.15 4.78
C THR A 104 0.23 13.20 3.70
N ASP A 105 0.74 12.93 2.49
CA ASP A 105 0.45 13.74 1.32
C ASP A 105 -0.92 13.33 0.80
N ALA A 106 -1.96 13.77 1.49
CA ALA A 106 -3.30 13.32 1.22
C ALA A 106 -3.74 13.65 -0.20
N CYS A 107 -4.00 12.63 -0.97
CA CYS A 107 -4.80 12.77 -2.16
C CYS A 107 -6.28 12.70 -1.74
N ARG A 108 -7.16 13.05 -2.67
CA ARG A 108 -8.58 12.93 -2.40
C ARG A 108 -8.94 11.45 -2.34
N ILE A 109 -9.61 11.04 -1.27
CA ILE A 109 -10.08 9.67 -1.10
C ILE A 109 -11.58 9.65 -1.27
N TYR A 110 -12.01 8.72 -2.10
CA TYR A 110 -13.42 8.40 -2.23
C TYR A 110 -13.65 7.07 -1.51
N ASN A 111 -14.33 7.13 -0.39
CA ASN A 111 -14.74 5.92 0.32
C ASN A 111 -15.99 5.36 -0.33
N TRP A 112 -15.86 4.20 -0.95
CA TRP A 112 -17.02 3.45 -1.35
C TRP A 112 -17.62 2.83 -0.11
N LYS A 113 -18.87 3.14 0.10
CA LYS A 113 -19.60 2.73 1.30
C LYS A 113 -19.50 1.22 1.49
N ASP A 114 -19.15 0.83 2.72
CA ASP A 114 -19.09 -0.58 3.11
C ASP A 114 -18.17 -1.42 2.22
N ASN A 115 -16.94 -1.00 2.09
CA ASN A 115 -15.92 -1.64 1.28
C ASN A 115 -15.39 -2.91 1.96
N ALA A 116 -16.27 -3.85 2.23
CA ALA A 116 -15.92 -5.09 2.91
C ALA A 116 -16.19 -6.30 2.00
N PRO A 117 -15.37 -7.35 2.10
CA PRO A 117 -15.64 -8.58 1.37
C PRO A 117 -16.89 -9.28 1.91
N GLU A 118 -17.41 -10.20 1.13
CA GLU A 118 -18.51 -11.05 1.57
C GLU A 118 -18.10 -11.88 2.78
N ILE A 119 -18.94 -11.85 3.80
CA ILE A 119 -18.78 -12.65 5.01
C ILE A 119 -20.16 -13.16 5.41
N ASP A 120 -20.23 -14.43 5.73
CA ASP A 120 -21.48 -15.09 6.10
C ASP A 120 -22.58 -14.93 5.05
N GLY A 121 -22.20 -14.93 3.79
CA GLY A 121 -23.15 -14.83 2.69
C GLY A 121 -23.60 -13.41 2.34
N HIS A 122 -23.06 -12.40 3.01
CA HIS A 122 -23.37 -11.01 2.70
C HIS A 122 -22.32 -10.44 1.76
N ASN A 123 -22.77 -9.95 0.61
CA ASN A 123 -21.90 -9.38 -0.42
C ASN A 123 -22.36 -7.98 -0.83
N GLU A 124 -22.71 -7.20 0.17
CA GLU A 124 -23.08 -5.81 -0.06
C GLU A 124 -21.91 -5.07 -0.73
N ASN A 125 -22.22 -4.21 -1.70
CA ASN A 125 -21.23 -3.42 -2.43
C ASN A 125 -20.35 -4.21 -3.38
N LEU A 126 -20.87 -5.30 -3.85
CA LEU A 126 -20.22 -6.05 -4.92
C LEU A 126 -19.95 -5.13 -6.13
N PHE A 127 -18.72 -5.13 -6.62
CA PHE A 127 -18.34 -4.33 -7.79
C PHE A 127 -18.52 -5.10 -9.09
N ILE A 128 -18.00 -6.31 -9.16
CA ILE A 128 -18.14 -7.21 -10.31
C ILE A 128 -18.17 -8.63 -9.81
N GLU A 129 -19.04 -9.46 -10.39
CA GLU A 129 -19.07 -10.89 -10.14
C GLU A 129 -18.88 -11.63 -11.47
N PHE A 130 -17.98 -12.60 -11.45
CA PHE A 130 -17.82 -13.55 -12.55
C PHE A 130 -18.32 -14.91 -12.11
N LYS A 131 -19.07 -15.57 -12.98
CA LYS A 131 -19.58 -16.93 -12.76
C LYS A 131 -19.05 -17.86 -13.83
N GLY A 132 -18.80 -19.09 -13.44
CA GLY A 132 -18.28 -20.11 -14.33
C GLY A 132 -16.82 -20.41 -14.11
N ASP A 133 -16.42 -21.63 -14.41
CA ASP A 133 -15.09 -22.14 -14.15
C ASP A 133 -14.17 -22.02 -15.34
N ILE A 134 -14.70 -21.64 -16.48
CA ILE A 134 -13.95 -21.69 -17.75
C ILE A 134 -13.50 -20.29 -18.10
N LYS A 135 -12.18 -20.15 -18.22
CA LYS A 135 -11.62 -18.95 -18.82
C LYS A 135 -11.93 -18.97 -20.32
N GLN A 136 -12.64 -17.96 -20.77
CA GLN A 136 -12.71 -17.71 -22.19
C GLN A 136 -11.44 -17.03 -22.62
N ILE A 137 -10.72 -17.71 -23.49
CA ILE A 137 -9.52 -17.15 -24.11
C ILE A 137 -9.94 -16.69 -25.49
N ASP A 138 -9.94 -15.40 -25.66
CA ASP A 138 -10.18 -14.81 -26.98
C ASP A 138 -8.86 -14.59 -27.70
#